data_4c11a9701c795c404debf5a1f02c7708
#
_entry.id   4c11a9701c795c404debf5a1f02c7708
#
_cell.length_a   1.000
_cell.length_b   1.000
_cell.length_c   1.000
_cell.angle_alpha   90.00
_cell.angle_beta   90.00
_cell.angle_gamma   90.00
#
_symmetry.space_group_name_H-M   'P 1'
#
loop_
_entity.id
_entity.type
_entity.pdbx_description
1 polymer ?
#
loop_
_entity_poly.entity_id
_entity_poly.type
_entity_poly.pdbx_seq_one_letter_code
_entity_poly.pdbx_strand_id
1 'polypeptide(L)'
;MINSTMASDSITTISLDDPRDTIVTLTGDTTFDYVDYKFGENKYLQELKEYIDSTYQGHYATNKFQSTEVIIARGHGTGFCMGNVDKYANRYGKKGTKEDARKDLLKVIHYALLQLHVHDSEEEK
;
A
#
# COMPACT_ATOMS: atom_id res chain seq x y z
N MET A 1 4.66 -17.97 13.94
CA MET A 1 4.88 -17.44 14.41
C MET A 1 4.69 -17.21 14.62
N ILE A 2 4.51 -17.59 14.80
CA ILE A 2 4.59 -17.15 15.30
C ILE A 2 4.47 -17.21 15.55
N ASN A 3 4.46 -17.65 15.75
CA ASN A 3 4.66 -17.51 16.33
C ASN A 3 4.53 -17.44 16.60
N SER A 4 4.28 -17.81 16.83
CA SER A 4 4.50 -17.50 17.37
C SER A 4 4.43 -17.49 17.82
N THR A 5 4.30 -17.85 18.26
CA THR A 5 4.56 -17.56 18.86
C THR A 5 4.41 -17.49 19.35
N MET A 6 4.11 -17.72 19.78
CA MET A 6 4.24 -17.38 20.34
C MET A 6 3.96 -17.45 20.86
N ALA A 7 3.68 -17.98 21.26
CA ALA A 7 3.73 -17.76 21.78
C ALA A 7 3.27 -17.86 22.17
N SER A 8 2.96 -18.18 22.51
CA SER A 8 2.80 -17.96 22.84
C SER A 8 2.13 -17.77 23.03
N ASP A 9 1.81 -17.79 23.10
CA ASP A 9 1.38 -17.30 23.16
C ASP A 9 0.52 -17.00 22.97
N SER A 10 0.02 -17.04 22.88
CA SER A 10 -0.48 -16.49 22.50
C SER A 10 -1.12 -16.26 21.91
N ILE A 11 -1.45 -16.33 21.61
CA ILE A 11 -1.66 -15.91 20.79
C ILE A 11 -2.33 -15.85 20.27
N THR A 12 -2.73 -15.79 19.91
CA THR A 12 -3.07 -15.46 19.19
C THR A 12 -3.42 -15.56 18.41
N THR A 13 -3.89 -16.08 18.02
CA THR A 13 -3.95 -15.93 17.03
C THR A 13 -4.54 -15.34 16.58
N ILE A 14 -5.01 -15.31 16.06
CA ILE A 14 -5.35 -14.30 15.48
C ILE A 14 -5.33 -14.44 14.08
N SER A 15 -6.27 -14.00 13.31
CA SER A 15 -6.13 -14.02 11.96
C SER A 15 -5.01 -13.13 11.62
N LEU A 16 -4.01 -13.67 11.18
CA LEU A 16 -2.88 -12.85 10.87
C LEU A 16 -3.00 -12.16 9.56
N ASP A 17 -4.05 -12.49 8.81
CA ASP A 17 -4.28 -11.79 7.57
C ASP A 17 -4.98 -10.48 7.78
N ASP A 18 -5.52 -10.24 8.95
CA ASP A 18 -6.18 -8.98 9.23
C ASP A 18 -5.14 -8.04 9.79
N PRO A 19 -4.86 -6.93 9.13
CA PRO A 19 -3.83 -6.02 9.60
C PRO A 19 -4.06 -5.54 11.02
N ARG A 20 -5.29 -5.60 11.48
CA ARG A 20 -5.56 -5.16 12.83
C ARG A 20 -5.16 -6.18 13.87
N ASP A 21 -4.97 -7.42 13.40
CA ASP A 21 -4.64 -8.44 14.31
C ASP A 21 -3.21 -8.72 14.35
N THR A 22 -2.53 -8.13 13.61
CA THR A 22 -1.24 -8.45 13.56
C THR A 22 -0.52 -8.12 14.60
N ILE A 23 -0.98 -8.76 14.94
CA ILE A 23 -0.67 -8.83 15.82
C ILE A 23 -0.68 -9.65 16.54
N VAL A 24 -0.94 -10.29 16.79
CA VAL A 24 -1.15 -11.01 17.44
C VAL A 24 -0.70 -11.82 17.84
N THR A 25 -0.40 -12.12 18.04
CA THR A 25 -0.08 -12.72 18.50
C THR A 25 0.38 -13.13 19.30
N LEU A 26 0.57 -13.52 19.86
CA LEU A 26 0.85 -13.72 20.66
C LEU A 26 1.43 -13.76 21.68
N THR A 27 1.89 -13.81 22.11
CA THR A 27 2.20 -13.71 23.04
C THR A 27 2.45 -13.54 23.98
N GLY A 28 2.94 -14.08 24.05
CA GLY A 28 3.09 -13.69 25.04
C GLY A 28 2.57 -12.42 25.40
N ASP A 29 3.07 -11.68 25.46
CA ASP A 29 2.53 -10.58 25.66
C ASP A 29 2.23 -9.95 24.52
N THR A 30 1.33 -9.86 24.32
CA THR A 30 1.05 -9.24 23.31
C THR A 30 0.34 -8.24 23.62
N THR A 31 0.76 -7.25 23.89
CA THR A 31 0.01 -6.24 24.03
C THR A 31 -0.11 -5.71 22.77
N PHE A 32 -1.23 -5.48 22.35
CA PHE A 32 -1.46 -4.80 21.22
C PHE A 32 -1.49 -3.43 21.51
N ASP A 33 -0.85 -2.64 20.80
CA ASP A 33 -1.02 -1.26 20.88
C ASP A 33 -2.18 -0.91 20.06
N TYR A 34 -3.29 -0.78 20.64
CA TYR A 34 -4.47 -0.36 19.92
C TYR A 34 -4.38 1.13 19.71
N VAL A 35 -4.32 1.53 18.46
CA VAL A 35 -4.28 2.93 18.09
C VAL A 35 -5.68 3.39 17.70
N ASP A 36 -6.12 4.45 18.33
CA ASP A 36 -7.44 4.99 18.05
C ASP A 36 -7.30 6.04 16.94
N TYR A 37 -7.42 5.58 15.69
CA TYR A 37 -7.27 6.45 14.54
C TYR A 37 -8.43 7.43 14.46
N LYS A 38 -8.11 8.70 14.34
CA LYS A 38 -9.14 9.75 14.38
C LYS A 38 -9.87 9.91 13.07
N PHE A 39 -9.27 9.53 11.97
CA PHE A 39 -9.87 9.74 10.65
C PHE A 39 -10.10 8.44 9.90
N GLY A 40 -10.10 7.33 10.58
CA GLY A 40 -10.34 6.04 9.95
C GLY A 40 -9.20 5.58 9.07
N GLU A 41 -7.96 6.00 9.38
CA GLU A 41 -6.81 5.67 8.54
C GLU A 41 -6.65 4.18 8.35
N ASN A 42 -6.91 3.38 9.38
CA ASN A 42 -6.75 1.93 9.26
C ASN A 42 -7.69 1.34 8.21
N LYS A 43 -8.92 1.89 8.11
CA LYS A 43 -9.87 1.45 7.12
C LYS A 43 -9.40 1.82 5.71
N TYR A 44 -8.86 3.01 5.55
CA TYR A 44 -8.39 3.44 4.24
C TYR A 44 -7.10 2.72 3.84
N LEU A 45 -6.26 2.36 4.80
CA LEU A 45 -5.08 1.56 4.49
C LEU A 45 -5.49 0.18 3.97
N GLN A 46 -6.52 -0.40 4.56
CA GLN A 46 -7.02 -1.69 4.08
C GLN A 46 -7.59 -1.54 2.67
N GLU A 47 -8.34 -0.49 2.43
CA GLU A 47 -8.89 -0.24 1.10
C GLU A 47 -7.78 -0.02 0.08
N LEU A 48 -6.75 0.70 0.45
CA LEU A 48 -5.60 0.93 -0.42
C LEU A 48 -4.94 -0.39 -0.79
N LYS A 49 -4.77 -1.28 0.19
CA LYS A 49 -4.19 -2.58 -0.08
C LYS A 49 -5.04 -3.35 -1.08
N GLU A 50 -6.35 -3.36 -0.90
CA GLU A 50 -7.25 -4.05 -1.81
C GLU A 50 -7.19 -3.45 -3.21
N TYR A 51 -7.11 -2.15 -3.28
CA TYR A 51 -6.99 -1.48 -4.56
C TYR A 51 -5.70 -1.89 -5.26
N ILE A 52 -4.58 -1.86 -4.54
CA ILE A 52 -3.29 -2.24 -5.13
C ILE A 52 -3.32 -3.69 -5.58
N ASP A 53 -3.87 -4.58 -4.74
CA ASP A 53 -3.98 -5.99 -5.12
C ASP A 53 -4.73 -6.13 -6.44
N SER A 54 -5.79 -5.35 -6.63
CA SER A 54 -6.57 -5.43 -7.86
C SER A 54 -5.79 -4.99 -9.09
N THR A 55 -4.80 -4.12 -8.92
CA THR A 55 -3.99 -3.65 -10.05
C THR A 55 -3.00 -4.71 -10.53
N TYR A 56 -2.78 -5.74 -9.73
CA TYR A 56 -1.84 -6.80 -10.08
C TYR A 56 -2.52 -7.99 -10.75
N GLN A 57 -3.81 -7.89 -11.06
CA GLN A 57 -4.56 -9.01 -11.61
C GLN A 57 -4.80 -8.82 -13.10
N GLY A 58 -4.81 -9.94 -13.83
CA GLY A 58 -5.18 -9.93 -15.25
C GLY A 58 -4.02 -9.66 -16.19
N HIS A 59 -4.27 -9.90 -17.49
CA HIS A 59 -3.24 -9.73 -18.51
C HIS A 59 -2.78 -8.29 -18.67
N TYR A 60 -3.72 -7.37 -18.55
CA TYR A 60 -3.39 -5.98 -18.73
C TYR A 60 -2.44 -5.52 -17.63
N ALA A 61 -2.65 -6.01 -16.43
CA ALA A 61 -1.78 -5.66 -15.30
C ALA A 61 -0.35 -6.13 -15.53
N THR A 62 -0.18 -7.33 -16.10
CA THR A 62 1.14 -7.86 -16.36
C THR A 62 1.94 -6.93 -17.26
N ASN A 63 1.31 -6.47 -18.36
CA ASN A 63 2.00 -5.57 -19.28
C ASN A 63 2.31 -4.24 -18.64
N LYS A 64 1.39 -3.73 -17.83
CA LYS A 64 1.58 -2.44 -17.18
C LYS A 64 2.77 -2.49 -16.23
N PHE A 65 2.88 -3.56 -15.46
CA PHE A 65 3.97 -3.64 -14.49
C PHE A 65 5.30 -3.91 -15.15
N GLN A 66 5.31 -4.65 -16.26
CA GLN A 66 6.55 -4.79 -17.01
C GLN A 66 7.04 -3.44 -17.50
N SER A 67 6.14 -2.59 -17.97
CA SER A 67 6.53 -1.26 -18.43
C SER A 67 7.09 -0.43 -17.29
N THR A 68 6.44 -0.48 -16.14
CA THR A 68 6.90 0.28 -14.99
C THR A 68 8.29 -0.19 -14.55
N GLU A 69 8.52 -1.50 -14.56
CA GLU A 69 9.82 -2.04 -14.20
C GLU A 69 10.91 -1.55 -15.15
N VAL A 70 10.62 -1.52 -16.44
CA VAL A 70 11.59 -1.04 -17.42
C VAL A 70 11.89 0.44 -17.20
N ILE A 71 10.87 1.23 -16.94
CA ILE A 71 11.03 2.66 -16.70
C ILE A 71 11.94 2.89 -15.50
N ILE A 72 11.70 2.17 -14.43
CA ILE A 72 12.50 2.29 -13.22
C ILE A 72 13.93 1.83 -13.49
N ALA A 73 14.08 0.68 -14.16
CA ALA A 73 15.40 0.14 -14.44
C ALA A 73 16.26 1.08 -15.28
N ARG A 74 15.61 1.91 -16.10
CA ARG A 74 16.32 2.84 -16.95
C ARG A 74 16.58 4.18 -16.29
N GLY A 75 16.27 4.32 -15.02
CA GLY A 75 16.61 5.53 -14.29
C GLY A 75 15.54 6.61 -14.35
N HIS A 76 14.35 6.28 -14.85
CA HIS A 76 13.28 7.27 -14.98
C HIS A 76 12.19 7.11 -13.91
N GLY A 77 12.48 6.34 -12.86
CA GLY A 77 11.45 6.02 -11.87
C GLY A 77 10.89 7.23 -11.16
N THR A 78 11.75 8.12 -10.68
CA THR A 78 11.29 9.27 -9.93
C THR A 78 10.43 10.19 -10.80
N GLY A 79 10.87 10.48 -12.01
CA GLY A 79 10.07 11.32 -12.90
C GLY A 79 8.72 10.69 -13.21
N PHE A 80 8.71 9.38 -13.44
CA PHE A 80 7.50 8.66 -13.73
C PHE A 80 6.54 8.67 -12.53
N CYS A 81 7.04 8.31 -11.36
CA CYS A 81 6.18 8.20 -10.17
C CYS A 81 5.67 9.56 -9.73
N MET A 82 6.57 10.53 -9.62
CA MET A 82 6.16 11.85 -9.14
C MET A 82 5.31 12.57 -10.17
N GLY A 83 5.57 12.34 -11.45
CA GLY A 83 4.71 12.89 -12.50
C GLY A 83 3.29 12.36 -12.39
N ASN A 84 3.13 11.08 -12.08
CA ASN A 84 1.80 10.53 -11.90
C ASN A 84 1.13 11.01 -10.61
N VAL A 85 1.91 11.20 -9.54
CA VAL A 85 1.36 11.82 -8.33
C VAL A 85 0.80 13.19 -8.67
N ASP A 86 1.57 14.01 -9.39
CA ASP A 86 1.13 15.35 -9.76
C ASP A 86 -0.09 15.30 -10.66
N LYS A 87 -0.09 14.40 -11.63
CA LYS A 87 -1.19 14.28 -12.59
C LYS A 87 -2.51 13.98 -11.88
N TYR A 88 -2.50 12.99 -11.02
CA TYR A 88 -3.75 12.58 -10.36
C TYR A 88 -4.17 13.55 -9.27
N ALA A 89 -3.20 14.15 -8.56
CA ALA A 89 -3.52 15.19 -7.59
C ALA A 89 -4.15 16.39 -8.28
N ASN A 90 -3.63 16.77 -9.45
CA ASN A 90 -4.17 17.91 -10.18
C ASN A 90 -5.55 17.61 -10.74
N ARG A 91 -5.81 16.36 -11.11
CA ARG A 91 -7.11 16.00 -11.68
C ARG A 91 -8.19 15.85 -10.62
N TYR A 92 -7.82 15.63 -9.39
CA TYR A 92 -8.77 15.37 -8.32
C TYR A 92 -9.85 16.46 -8.26
N GLY A 93 -11.11 16.01 -8.33
CA GLY A 93 -12.25 16.92 -8.22
C GLY A 93 -12.56 17.75 -9.45
N LYS A 94 -11.77 17.61 -10.51
CA LYS A 94 -11.97 18.44 -11.71
C LYS A 94 -12.64 17.71 -12.84
N LYS A 95 -12.73 16.39 -12.75
CA LYS A 95 -13.26 15.62 -13.86
C LYS A 95 -13.92 14.37 -13.32
N GLY A 96 -15.08 14.05 -13.88
CA GLY A 96 -15.78 12.84 -13.51
C GLY A 96 -16.62 13.00 -12.25
N THR A 97 -16.96 11.87 -11.67
CA THR A 97 -17.85 11.83 -10.53
C THR A 97 -17.04 11.88 -9.23
N LYS A 98 -17.75 11.93 -8.11
CA LYS A 98 -17.10 11.85 -6.81
C LYS A 98 -16.33 10.55 -6.66
N GLU A 99 -16.85 9.48 -7.25
CA GLU A 99 -16.15 8.19 -7.20
C GLU A 99 -14.87 8.22 -8.04
N ASP A 100 -14.91 8.90 -9.18
CA ASP A 100 -13.70 9.07 -9.98
C ASP A 100 -12.64 9.87 -9.23
N ALA A 101 -13.07 10.91 -8.53
CA ALA A 101 -12.16 11.70 -7.71
C ALA A 101 -11.52 10.84 -6.62
N ARG A 102 -12.33 9.96 -6.03
CA ARG A 102 -11.83 9.07 -4.99
C ARG A 102 -10.76 8.13 -5.55
N LYS A 103 -10.96 7.64 -6.77
CA LYS A 103 -9.97 6.80 -7.42
C LYS A 103 -8.68 7.56 -7.71
N ASP A 104 -8.80 8.85 -8.04
CA ASP A 104 -7.60 9.65 -8.26
C ASP A 104 -6.75 9.73 -6.99
N LEU A 105 -7.39 9.84 -5.82
CA LEU A 105 -6.64 9.84 -4.58
C LEU A 105 -5.92 8.52 -4.34
N LEU A 106 -6.58 7.41 -4.62
CA LEU A 106 -5.92 6.10 -4.48
C LEU A 106 -4.72 5.98 -5.40
N LYS A 107 -4.82 6.54 -6.61
CA LYS A 107 -3.70 6.52 -7.55
C LYS A 107 -2.54 7.38 -7.06
N VAL A 108 -2.86 8.54 -6.47
CA VAL A 108 -1.81 9.39 -5.89
C VAL A 108 -1.02 8.60 -4.85
N ILE A 109 -1.72 7.91 -3.96
CA ILE A 109 -1.06 7.16 -2.91
C ILE A 109 -0.26 6.01 -3.49
N HIS A 110 -0.84 5.29 -4.46
CA HIS A 110 -0.14 4.15 -5.06
C HIS A 110 1.16 4.57 -5.72
N TYR A 111 1.14 5.67 -6.49
CA TYR A 111 2.38 6.13 -7.13
C TYR A 111 3.38 6.64 -6.10
N ALA A 112 2.92 7.20 -4.99
CA ALA A 112 3.82 7.59 -3.91
C ALA A 112 4.48 6.37 -3.27
N LEU A 113 3.74 5.26 -3.14
CA LEU A 113 4.33 4.02 -2.64
C LEU A 113 5.39 3.49 -3.61
N LEU A 114 5.12 3.56 -4.91
CA LEU A 114 6.12 3.17 -5.88
C LEU A 114 7.36 4.05 -5.77
N GLN A 115 7.17 5.32 -5.48
CA GLN A 115 8.32 6.21 -5.32
C GLN A 115 9.13 5.85 -4.08
N LEU A 116 8.49 5.35 -3.02
CA LEU A 116 9.26 4.87 -1.87
C LEU A 116 10.21 3.76 -2.29
N HIS A 117 9.71 2.84 -3.11
CA HIS A 117 10.56 1.76 -3.62
C HIS A 117 11.74 2.31 -4.43
N VAL A 118 11.46 3.26 -5.32
CA VAL A 118 12.50 3.88 -6.14
C VAL A 118 13.50 4.60 -5.25
N HIS A 119 13.01 5.35 -4.27
CA HIS A 119 13.86 6.11 -3.37
C HIS A 119 14.82 5.20 -2.61
N ASP A 120 14.28 4.12 -2.05
CA ASP A 120 15.12 3.21 -1.28
C ASP A 120 16.13 2.49 -2.16
N SER A 121 15.72 2.14 -3.38
CA SER A 121 16.63 1.47 -4.31
C SER A 121 17.79 2.38 -4.71
N GLU A 122 17.52 3.67 -4.87
CA GLU A 122 18.55 4.60 -5.24
C GLU A 122 19.53 4.88 -4.11
N GLU A 123 19.05 4.82 -2.89
CA GLU A 123 19.94 5.03 -1.76
C GLU A 123 20.93 3.89 -1.58
N GLU A 124 20.62 2.74 -2.12
CA GLU A 124 21.51 1.60 -1.99
C GLU A 124 22.66 1.64 -2.98
N LYS A 125 22.66 2.58 -3.89
CA LYS A 125 23.74 2.73 -4.84
C LYS A 125 24.85 3.61 -4.25
#